data_3de1de2b5693dcf0180bcb3d404a8c7c
#
_entry.id   3de1de2b5693dcf0180bcb3d404a8c7c
#
_cell.length_a   1.000
_cell.length_b   1.000
_cell.length_c   1.000
_cell.angle_alpha   90.00
_cell.angle_beta   90.00
_cell.angle_gamma   90.00
#
_symmetry.space_group_name_H-M   'P 1'
#
loop_
_entity.id
_entity.type
_entity.pdbx_description
1 polymer ?
#
loop_
_entity_poly.entity_id
_entity_poly.type
_entity_poly.pdbx_seq_one_letter_code
_entity_poly.pdbx_strand_id
1 'polypeptide(L)'
;ALLDTGARADTPEQTTRRRDLIKLADRGEFKAVSPKLLPLLIHLDRLSDAMLVAEILAMADSVGKDAFLRQQNAIMRRADSRPGLSAIECPTLVVCGREDVLTPPDLSVEIAGLIPGAELVLVEDCGHLSTMECPEEINAALRNWMTC
;
A
#
# COMPACT_ATOMS: atom_id res chain seq x y z
N ALA A 1 11.02 -0.65 -8.45
CA ALA A 1 10.78 -0.38 -7.03
C ALA A 1 9.41 -0.93 -6.60
N LEU A 2 9.33 -1.43 -5.39
CA LEU A 2 8.12 -1.99 -4.75
C LEU A 2 7.88 -1.20 -3.47
N LEU A 3 6.78 -0.44 -3.41
CA LEU A 3 6.45 0.43 -2.29
C LEU A 3 5.17 -0.04 -1.60
N ASP A 4 5.22 -0.13 -0.26
CA ASP A 4 4.06 -0.38 0.62
C ASP A 4 3.19 -1.55 0.11
N THR A 5 3.79 -2.72 -0.13
CA THR A 5 3.11 -3.86 -0.76
C THR A 5 3.47 -5.19 -0.11
N GLY A 6 2.74 -6.24 -0.48
CA GLY A 6 3.01 -7.61 -0.06
C GLY A 6 2.95 -8.60 -1.21
N ALA A 7 3.72 -9.68 -1.15
CA ALA A 7 3.77 -10.73 -2.17
C ALA A 7 2.72 -11.83 -1.96
N ARG A 8 2.10 -11.91 -0.78
CA ARG A 8 1.14 -12.97 -0.43
C ARG A 8 -0.21 -12.74 -1.09
N ALA A 9 -0.94 -13.81 -1.38
CA ALA A 9 -2.38 -13.72 -1.65
C ALA A 9 -3.14 -13.25 -0.42
N ASP A 10 -4.35 -12.71 -0.60
CA ASP A 10 -5.24 -12.34 0.51
C ASP A 10 -5.56 -13.56 1.38
N THR A 11 -5.57 -13.36 2.70
CA THR A 11 -6.12 -14.34 3.63
C THR A 11 -7.66 -14.39 3.53
N PRO A 12 -8.31 -15.44 4.05
CA PRO A 12 -9.77 -15.51 4.12
C PRO A 12 -10.39 -14.28 4.84
N GLU A 13 -9.73 -13.79 5.89
CA GLU A 13 -10.16 -12.62 6.67
C GLU A 13 -10.04 -11.33 5.85
N GLN A 14 -8.92 -11.15 5.14
CA GLN A 14 -8.72 -10.01 4.24
C GLN A 14 -9.75 -10.02 3.11
N THR A 15 -9.98 -11.18 2.49
CA THR A 15 -11.00 -11.37 1.47
C THR A 15 -12.40 -11.02 2.00
N THR A 16 -12.75 -11.43 3.22
CA THR A 16 -14.03 -11.11 3.85
C THR A 16 -14.18 -9.60 4.05
N ARG A 17 -13.15 -8.93 4.60
CA ARG A 17 -13.14 -7.47 4.77
C ARG A 17 -13.33 -6.74 3.44
N ARG A 18 -12.68 -7.18 2.36
CA ARG A 18 -12.86 -6.57 1.03
C ARG A 18 -14.28 -6.73 0.50
N ARG A 19 -14.89 -7.91 0.69
CA ARG A 19 -16.29 -8.14 0.32
C ARG A 19 -17.24 -7.23 1.07
N ASP A 20 -16.97 -6.94 2.34
CA ASP A 20 -17.81 -6.03 3.13
C ASP A 20 -17.65 -4.57 2.68
N LEU A 21 -16.45 -4.14 2.30
CA LEU A 21 -16.23 -2.83 1.66
C LEU A 21 -16.97 -2.71 0.32
N ILE A 22 -16.96 -3.77 -0.51
CA ILE A 22 -17.72 -3.83 -1.75
C ILE A 22 -19.21 -3.66 -1.48
N LYS A 23 -19.79 -4.39 -0.50
CA LYS A 23 -21.19 -4.27 -0.12
C LYS A 23 -21.56 -2.85 0.33
N LEU A 24 -20.70 -2.18 1.11
CA LEU A 24 -20.89 -0.78 1.50
C LEU A 24 -20.94 0.15 0.29
N ALA A 25 -19.99 -0.01 -0.63
CA ALA A 25 -19.95 0.78 -1.86
C ALA A 25 -21.21 0.56 -2.72
N ASP A 26 -21.70 -0.68 -2.83
CA ASP A 26 -22.91 -1.01 -3.61
C ASP A 26 -24.19 -0.43 -3.02
N ARG A 27 -24.23 -0.19 -1.72
CA ARG A 27 -25.34 0.49 -1.03
C ARG A 27 -25.33 2.01 -1.22
N GLY A 28 -24.42 2.55 -2.00
CA GLY A 28 -24.26 4.00 -2.20
C GLY A 28 -23.44 4.70 -1.10
N GLU A 29 -22.79 3.94 -0.23
CA GLU A 29 -21.98 4.44 0.89
C GLU A 29 -20.49 4.61 0.51
N PHE A 30 -20.17 4.71 -0.79
CA PHE A 30 -18.78 4.78 -1.27
C PHE A 30 -18.00 5.94 -0.64
N LYS A 31 -18.61 7.12 -0.50
CA LYS A 31 -17.97 8.28 0.14
C LYS A 31 -17.61 8.03 1.61
N ALA A 32 -18.32 7.15 2.31
CA ALA A 32 -18.02 6.78 3.69
C ALA A 32 -16.91 5.72 3.82
N VAL A 33 -16.52 5.07 2.73
CA VAL A 33 -15.47 4.03 2.74
C VAL A 33 -14.10 4.66 2.93
N SER A 34 -13.77 5.72 2.19
CA SER A 34 -12.46 6.38 2.27
C SER A 34 -12.13 6.92 3.67
N PRO A 35 -13.01 7.66 4.38
CA PRO A 35 -12.74 8.09 5.74
C PRO A 35 -12.54 6.94 6.74
N LYS A 36 -13.26 5.83 6.57
CA LYS A 36 -13.09 4.64 7.42
C LYS A 36 -11.76 3.93 7.22
N LEU A 37 -11.14 4.12 6.06
CA LEU A 37 -9.85 3.51 5.72
C LEU A 37 -8.65 4.38 6.11
N LEU A 38 -8.83 5.69 6.31
CA LEU A 38 -7.73 6.62 6.62
C LEU A 38 -6.78 6.13 7.71
N PRO A 39 -7.26 5.61 8.87
CA PRO A 39 -6.37 5.10 9.92
C PRO A 39 -5.54 3.86 9.52
N LEU A 40 -5.86 3.24 8.37
CA LEU A 40 -5.09 2.13 7.81
C LEU A 40 -4.16 2.58 6.69
N LEU A 41 -4.34 3.81 6.20
CA LEU A 41 -3.63 4.34 5.03
C LEU A 41 -2.49 5.28 5.39
N ILE A 42 -2.60 5.98 6.51
CA ILE A 42 -1.58 6.95 6.95
C ILE A 42 -1.25 6.76 8.42
N HIS A 43 -0.08 7.26 8.81
CA HIS A 43 0.35 7.31 10.20
C HIS A 43 -0.69 8.03 11.07
N LEU A 44 -0.92 7.56 12.30
CA LEU A 44 -1.97 8.09 13.17
C LEU A 44 -1.81 9.59 13.46
N ASP A 45 -0.59 10.07 13.63
CA ASP A 45 -0.30 11.48 13.88
C ASP A 45 -0.63 12.37 12.67
N ARG A 46 -0.68 11.80 11.45
CA ARG A 46 -1.02 12.52 10.22
C ARG A 46 -2.53 12.63 10.00
N LEU A 47 -3.37 11.97 10.80
CA LEU A 47 -4.83 12.10 10.72
C LEU A 47 -5.32 13.52 11.02
N SER A 48 -4.54 14.32 11.73
CA SER A 48 -4.82 15.74 11.99
C SER A 48 -4.35 16.68 10.87
N ASP A 49 -3.58 16.20 9.90
CA ASP A 49 -3.13 16.98 8.74
C ASP A 49 -4.28 17.11 7.73
N ALA A 50 -5.02 18.22 7.85
CA ALA A 50 -6.22 18.45 7.05
C ALA A 50 -5.93 18.52 5.54
N MET A 51 -4.74 18.98 5.13
CA MET A 51 -4.37 19.05 3.72
C MET A 51 -4.11 17.67 3.15
N LEU A 52 -3.30 16.86 3.82
CA LEU A 52 -3.04 15.47 3.42
C LEU A 52 -4.34 14.64 3.35
N VAL A 53 -5.17 14.73 4.39
CA VAL A 53 -6.46 14.02 4.43
C VAL A 53 -7.37 14.45 3.28
N ALA A 54 -7.48 15.75 3.00
CA ALA A 54 -8.30 16.26 1.90
C ALA A 54 -7.80 15.76 0.54
N GLU A 55 -6.48 15.70 0.33
CA GLU A 55 -5.89 15.21 -0.91
C GLU A 55 -6.16 13.71 -1.11
N ILE A 56 -6.01 12.89 -0.07
CA ILE A 56 -6.31 11.45 -0.11
C ILE A 56 -7.79 11.22 -0.44
N LEU A 57 -8.71 11.97 0.19
CA LEU A 57 -10.14 11.84 -0.08
C LEU A 57 -10.49 12.28 -1.51
N ALA A 58 -9.88 13.37 -2.00
CA ALA A 58 -10.06 13.83 -3.37
C ALA A 58 -9.55 12.81 -4.40
N MET A 59 -8.40 12.17 -4.12
CA MET A 59 -7.87 11.07 -4.95
C MET A 59 -8.84 9.89 -4.98
N ALA A 60 -9.38 9.47 -3.84
CA ALA A 60 -10.36 8.38 -3.75
C ALA A 60 -11.65 8.70 -4.51
N ASP A 61 -12.16 9.94 -4.40
CA ASP A 61 -13.32 10.42 -5.14
C ASP A 61 -13.07 10.45 -6.66
N SER A 62 -11.86 10.83 -7.10
CA SER A 62 -11.49 10.87 -8.52
C SER A 62 -11.40 9.47 -9.14
N VAL A 63 -10.93 8.47 -8.37
CA VAL A 63 -10.91 7.06 -8.78
C VAL A 63 -12.33 6.52 -8.94
N GLY A 64 -13.21 6.85 -8.02
CA GLY A 64 -14.61 6.56 -8.06
C GLY A 64 -14.98 5.10 -7.74
N LYS A 65 -16.29 4.88 -7.54
CA LYS A 65 -16.85 3.60 -7.09
C LYS A 65 -16.48 2.42 -8.00
N ASP A 66 -16.67 2.58 -9.31
CA ASP A 66 -16.50 1.47 -10.26
C ASP A 66 -15.04 1.00 -10.34
N ALA A 67 -14.09 1.93 -10.27
CA ALA A 67 -12.68 1.58 -10.23
C ALA A 67 -12.34 0.91 -8.89
N PHE A 68 -12.83 1.42 -7.77
CA PHE A 68 -12.67 0.80 -6.45
C PHE A 68 -13.16 -0.65 -6.45
N LEU A 69 -14.36 -0.93 -6.99
CA LEU A 69 -14.90 -2.29 -7.07
C LEU A 69 -14.01 -3.22 -7.90
N ARG A 70 -13.51 -2.74 -9.05
CA ARG A 70 -12.56 -3.51 -9.89
C ARG A 70 -11.26 -3.78 -9.15
N GLN A 71 -10.70 -2.80 -8.45
CA GLN A 71 -9.46 -2.93 -7.67
C GLN A 71 -9.63 -3.95 -6.54
N GLN A 72 -10.70 -3.89 -5.74
CA GLN A 72 -10.96 -4.87 -4.69
C GLN A 72 -11.05 -6.30 -5.26
N ASN A 73 -11.76 -6.48 -6.38
CA ASN A 73 -11.86 -7.78 -7.04
C ASN A 73 -10.50 -8.27 -7.59
N ALA A 74 -9.68 -7.38 -8.14
CA ALA A 74 -8.33 -7.73 -8.62
C ALA A 74 -7.43 -8.19 -7.47
N ILE A 75 -7.46 -7.49 -6.34
CA ILE A 75 -6.65 -7.84 -5.16
C ILE A 75 -7.07 -9.22 -4.61
N MET A 76 -8.38 -9.49 -4.47
CA MET A 76 -8.87 -10.80 -3.99
C MET A 76 -8.48 -11.97 -4.89
N ARG A 77 -8.17 -11.72 -6.17
CA ARG A 77 -7.75 -12.73 -7.15
C ARG A 77 -6.25 -12.81 -7.33
N ARG A 78 -5.49 -11.97 -6.63
CA ARG A 78 -4.03 -11.96 -6.73
C ARG A 78 -3.46 -13.28 -6.24
N ALA A 79 -2.63 -13.91 -7.08
CA ALA A 79 -1.90 -15.11 -6.71
C ALA A 79 -0.79 -14.77 -5.69
N ASP A 80 -0.33 -15.78 -4.96
CA ASP A 80 0.90 -15.68 -4.16
C ASP A 80 2.10 -15.52 -5.11
N SER A 81 2.78 -14.39 -5.02
CA SER A 81 3.92 -14.06 -5.87
C SER A 81 5.27 -14.54 -5.32
N ARG A 82 5.31 -14.97 -4.06
CA ARG A 82 6.56 -15.38 -3.38
C ARG A 82 7.38 -16.42 -4.15
N PRO A 83 6.77 -17.45 -4.76
CA PRO A 83 7.55 -18.46 -5.49
C PRO A 83 8.32 -17.91 -6.70
N GLY A 84 7.89 -16.77 -7.25
CA GLY A 84 8.52 -16.14 -8.41
C GLY A 84 9.54 -15.06 -8.08
N LEU A 85 9.64 -14.61 -6.83
CA LEU A 85 10.49 -13.46 -6.48
C LEU A 85 11.99 -13.74 -6.67
N SER A 86 12.43 -14.97 -6.44
CA SER A 86 13.84 -15.36 -6.63
C SER A 86 14.32 -15.34 -8.09
N ALA A 87 13.40 -15.26 -9.05
CA ALA A 87 13.72 -15.12 -10.46
C ALA A 87 13.88 -13.66 -10.92
N ILE A 88 13.71 -12.69 -10.03
CA ILE A 88 13.94 -11.29 -10.35
C ILE A 88 15.44 -11.00 -10.33
N GLU A 89 16.00 -10.64 -11.47
CA GLU A 89 17.43 -10.38 -11.66
C GLU A 89 17.76 -8.88 -11.77
N CYS A 90 16.76 -8.03 -11.96
CA CYS A 90 16.98 -6.59 -12.05
C CYS A 90 17.21 -5.96 -10.66
N PRO A 91 17.99 -4.85 -10.58
CA PRO A 91 18.11 -4.09 -9.34
C PRO A 91 16.74 -3.77 -8.76
N THR A 92 16.52 -4.10 -7.51
CA THR A 92 15.19 -3.95 -6.87
C THR A 92 15.30 -3.16 -5.58
N LEU A 93 14.47 -2.13 -5.45
CA LEU A 93 14.26 -1.37 -4.21
C LEU A 93 12.91 -1.76 -3.62
N VAL A 94 12.89 -2.09 -2.34
CA VAL A 94 11.66 -2.30 -1.55
C VAL A 94 11.59 -1.18 -0.51
N VAL A 95 10.46 -0.47 -0.46
CA VAL A 95 10.24 0.62 0.50
C VAL A 95 8.95 0.38 1.27
N CYS A 96 8.95 0.69 2.56
CA CYS A 96 7.75 0.57 3.39
C CYS A 96 7.79 1.60 4.51
N GLY A 97 6.63 2.20 4.83
CA GLY A 97 6.46 2.94 6.06
C GLY A 97 6.58 2.00 7.28
N ARG A 98 7.27 2.46 8.33
CA ARG A 98 7.48 1.65 9.55
C ARG A 98 6.16 1.36 10.26
N GLU A 99 5.22 2.28 10.19
CA GLU A 99 3.90 2.21 10.81
C GLU A 99 2.79 1.84 9.81
N ASP A 100 3.18 1.22 8.68
CA ASP A 100 2.19 0.68 7.74
C ASP A 100 1.44 -0.50 8.38
N VAL A 101 0.18 -0.27 8.71
CA VAL A 101 -0.69 -1.29 9.32
C VAL A 101 -1.49 -2.08 8.26
N LEU A 102 -1.53 -1.61 7.02
CA LEU A 102 -2.23 -2.27 5.92
C LEU A 102 -1.38 -3.38 5.30
N THR A 103 -0.12 -3.07 5.02
CA THR A 103 0.94 -4.01 4.60
C THR A 103 2.15 -3.86 5.51
N PRO A 104 2.12 -4.47 6.73
CA PRO A 104 3.15 -4.29 7.73
C PRO A 104 4.56 -4.57 7.22
N PRO A 105 5.60 -3.94 7.82
CA PRO A 105 6.99 -4.00 7.35
C PRO A 105 7.55 -5.42 7.16
N ASP A 106 7.06 -6.40 7.91
CA ASP A 106 7.47 -7.81 7.76
C ASP A 106 7.16 -8.36 6.36
N LEU A 107 6.12 -7.86 5.67
CA LEU A 107 5.82 -8.24 4.29
C LEU A 107 6.85 -7.68 3.31
N SER A 108 7.35 -6.48 3.55
CA SER A 108 8.42 -5.87 2.76
C SER A 108 9.78 -6.53 3.04
N VAL A 109 10.06 -6.89 4.30
CA VAL A 109 11.23 -7.70 4.68
C VAL A 109 11.19 -9.06 3.97
N GLU A 110 10.02 -9.72 3.92
CA GLU A 110 9.84 -10.98 3.19
C GLU A 110 10.16 -10.82 1.71
N ILE A 111 9.64 -9.77 1.05
CA ILE A 111 9.91 -9.51 -0.37
C ILE A 111 11.41 -9.28 -0.60
N ALA A 112 12.04 -8.40 0.18
CA ALA A 112 13.46 -8.09 0.03
C ALA A 112 14.35 -9.32 0.28
N GLY A 113 13.96 -10.18 1.23
CA GLY A 113 14.68 -11.42 1.50
C GLY A 113 14.54 -12.49 0.42
N LEU A 114 13.50 -12.42 -0.41
CA LEU A 114 13.24 -13.38 -1.50
C LEU A 114 13.79 -12.92 -2.86
N ILE A 115 14.10 -11.64 -3.04
CA ILE A 115 14.66 -11.09 -4.28
C ILE A 115 16.18 -10.94 -4.11
N PRO A 116 17.01 -11.64 -4.91
CA PRO A 116 18.47 -11.53 -4.81
C PRO A 116 18.95 -10.09 -5.00
N GLY A 117 19.70 -9.57 -4.04
CA GLY A 117 20.28 -8.24 -4.11
C GLY A 117 19.30 -7.07 -3.96
N ALA A 118 18.06 -7.32 -3.52
CA ALA A 118 17.11 -6.25 -3.25
C ALA A 118 17.57 -5.38 -2.07
N GLU A 119 17.43 -4.07 -2.23
CA GLU A 119 17.60 -3.07 -1.17
C GLU A 119 16.28 -2.86 -0.44
N LEU A 120 16.32 -2.77 0.91
CA LEU A 120 15.16 -2.47 1.75
C LEU A 120 15.36 -1.14 2.46
N VAL A 121 14.37 -0.26 2.31
CA VAL A 121 14.29 1.01 3.04
C VAL A 121 13.00 1.04 3.86
N LEU A 122 13.14 1.20 5.18
CA LEU A 122 12.01 1.42 6.09
C LEU A 122 12.02 2.89 6.50
N VAL A 123 10.89 3.58 6.28
CA VAL A 123 10.73 5.01 6.54
C VAL A 123 10.01 5.18 7.87
N GLU A 124 10.65 5.85 8.83
CA GLU A 124 10.11 6.12 10.17
C GLU A 124 8.96 7.13 10.10
N ASP A 125 8.04 7.09 11.07
CA ASP A 125 6.88 7.99 11.20
C ASP A 125 6.01 8.03 9.93
N CYS A 126 5.86 6.89 9.25
CA CYS A 126 5.27 6.75 7.93
C CYS A 126 4.33 5.55 7.86
N GLY A 127 3.10 5.76 7.38
CA GLY A 127 2.10 4.72 7.13
C GLY A 127 2.17 4.13 5.72
N HIS A 128 1.01 3.70 5.20
CA HIS A 128 0.89 2.99 3.91
C HIS A 128 1.00 3.90 2.68
N LEU A 129 0.62 5.17 2.77
CA LEU A 129 0.75 6.11 1.66
C LEU A 129 2.09 6.86 1.73
N SER A 130 3.19 6.12 1.80
CA SER A 130 4.53 6.65 2.05
C SER A 130 4.92 7.76 1.08
N THR A 131 4.52 7.67 -0.18
CA THR A 131 4.78 8.69 -1.20
C THR A 131 4.10 10.03 -0.94
N MET A 132 3.01 10.03 -0.17
CA MET A 132 2.28 11.24 0.21
C MET A 132 2.68 11.75 1.60
N GLU A 133 3.01 10.81 2.50
CA GLU A 133 3.36 11.14 3.88
C GLU A 133 4.81 11.61 4.03
N CYS A 134 5.74 10.94 3.34
CA CYS A 134 7.18 11.13 3.45
C CYS A 134 7.84 11.29 2.06
N PRO A 135 7.39 12.27 1.23
CA PRO A 135 7.85 12.38 -0.16
C PRO A 135 9.36 12.66 -0.29
N GLU A 136 9.97 13.31 0.68
CA GLU A 136 11.41 13.63 0.63
C GLU A 136 12.25 12.37 0.79
N GLU A 137 11.94 11.52 1.76
CA GLU A 137 12.59 10.25 2.06
C GLU A 137 12.40 9.26 0.89
N ILE A 138 11.16 9.15 0.39
CA ILE A 138 10.85 8.28 -0.75
C ILE A 138 11.60 8.74 -2.00
N ASN A 139 11.60 10.03 -2.31
CA ASN A 139 12.33 10.57 -3.45
C ASN A 139 13.86 10.39 -3.31
N ALA A 140 14.39 10.47 -2.09
CA ALA A 140 15.80 10.20 -1.84
C ALA A 140 16.14 8.73 -2.12
N ALA A 141 15.35 7.79 -1.58
CA ALA A 141 15.52 6.36 -1.81
C ALA A 141 15.44 6.00 -3.30
N LEU A 142 14.44 6.53 -4.02
CA LEU A 142 14.29 6.31 -5.46
C LEU A 142 15.47 6.88 -6.26
N ARG A 143 15.94 8.09 -5.94
CA ARG A 143 17.12 8.68 -6.62
C ARG A 143 18.38 7.86 -6.40
N ASN A 144 18.63 7.40 -5.17
CA ASN A 144 19.79 6.58 -4.87
C ASN A 144 19.74 5.26 -5.67
N TRP A 145 18.61 4.58 -5.65
CA TRP A 145 18.42 3.34 -6.39
C TRP A 145 18.57 3.50 -7.93
N MET A 146 18.12 4.61 -8.51
CA MET A 146 18.28 4.87 -9.95
C MET A 146 19.71 5.19 -10.40
N THR A 147 20.62 5.44 -9.46
CA THR A 147 22.03 5.78 -9.74
C THR A 147 23.01 4.64 -9.44
N CYS A 148 22.51 3.50 -8.96
CA CYS A 148 23.31 2.29 -8.68
C CYS A 148 23.61 1.44 -9.91
#